data_dac7e2a33d87c67843e4a29739110228
#
_entry.id   dac7e2a33d87c67843e4a29739110228
#
_cell.length_a   1.000
_cell.length_b   1.000
_cell.length_c   1.000
_cell.angle_alpha   90.00
_cell.angle_beta   90.00
_cell.angle_gamma   90.00
#
_symmetry.space_group_name_H-M   'P 1'
#
loop_
_entity.id
_entity.type
_entity.pdbx_description
1 polymer ?
#
loop_
_entity_poly.entity_id
_entity_poly.type
_entity_poly.pdbx_seq_one_letter_code
_entity_poly.pdbx_strand_id
1 'polypeptide(L)'
;SLKVWTSLYILYFCHMSQIVDILPLLAATRKASTQLALADARTKIAVLHRLAELLIEKQSSIVSENAKDLAKMDPQNPMRDRLLLTEARIDALAASLHDVAALPDPSGQVLLDKVLSNGLQLQKIAVPLGVVGVIYESRPNVTIDVAALCIRSGNAAVLRGGTDAWFTNQVLVGLIHEALLSQQLPTDLVRLLPTDRSHVTTLLQATKYIDVIIPRGSDALIQRVRRESLVPTIETGAGVCHTYVAASAKLDMAVPIVVNAKVSRPSVCNSLDTVIVHRSQLTLFVQQIAADFIQYKVQIFADAAAFEALEAIHYPFLQKAESADFGREFLDFACSIKVVDDLAEALNHIDQYSSRHSEAIVTEDASEAQLFLQAVDAAAVYWNASTRFTDGGVFDLGAEIGISTQKLHARGPFALEKLVTEKWVIQGTGQVR
;
A
#
# COMPACT_ATOMS: atom_id res chain seq x y z
N SER A 1 59.13 -2.98 -18.97
CA SER A 1 58.07 -2.07 -18.46
C SER A 1 56.66 -2.29 -19.06
N LEU A 2 56.50 -3.22 -20.00
CA LEU A 2 55.15 -3.55 -20.58
C LEU A 2 54.35 -4.61 -19.79
N LYS A 3 55.02 -5.39 -18.92
CA LYS A 3 54.35 -6.47 -18.15
C LYS A 3 53.63 -6.00 -16.89
N VAL A 4 53.87 -4.79 -16.41
CA VAL A 4 53.21 -4.25 -15.19
C VAL A 4 51.85 -3.63 -15.52
N TRP A 5 51.66 -3.12 -16.73
CA TRP A 5 50.37 -2.51 -17.14
C TRP A 5 49.27 -3.53 -17.50
N THR A 6 49.69 -4.71 -17.98
CA THR A 6 48.73 -5.80 -18.27
C THR A 6 48.14 -6.46 -17.00
N SER A 7 48.92 -6.52 -15.91
CA SER A 7 48.41 -7.05 -14.63
C SER A 7 47.44 -6.10 -13.89
N LEU A 8 47.65 -4.79 -14.02
CA LEU A 8 46.73 -3.80 -13.42
C LEU A 8 45.40 -3.68 -14.20
N TYR A 9 45.44 -3.89 -15.53
CA TYR A 9 44.22 -3.90 -16.34
C TYR A 9 43.36 -5.15 -16.10
N ILE A 10 43.96 -6.30 -15.85
CA ILE A 10 43.25 -7.56 -15.51
C ILE A 10 42.65 -7.50 -14.09
N LEU A 11 43.33 -6.84 -13.13
CA LEU A 11 42.82 -6.63 -11.78
C LEU A 11 41.67 -5.60 -11.71
N TYR A 12 41.65 -4.62 -12.64
CA TYR A 12 40.55 -3.64 -12.72
C TYR A 12 39.27 -4.22 -13.35
N PHE A 13 39.36 -5.22 -14.22
CA PHE A 13 38.24 -5.93 -14.81
C PHE A 13 37.65 -7.04 -13.91
N CYS A 14 38.38 -7.48 -12.88
CA CYS A 14 37.92 -8.54 -11.96
C CYS A 14 37.06 -8.03 -10.79
N HIS A 15 36.77 -6.72 -10.71
CA HIS A 15 35.87 -6.10 -9.72
C HIS A 15 34.61 -5.49 -10.35
N MET A 16 34.29 -5.83 -11.59
CA MET A 16 32.91 -5.75 -12.03
C MET A 16 32.17 -6.88 -11.32
N SER A 17 31.47 -6.53 -10.24
CA SER A 17 30.46 -7.40 -9.63
C SER A 17 29.60 -7.96 -10.77
N GLN A 18 29.66 -9.26 -11.04
CA GLN A 18 28.81 -9.88 -12.03
C GLN A 18 27.37 -9.58 -11.59
N ILE A 19 26.70 -8.71 -12.34
CA ILE A 19 25.26 -8.46 -12.13
C ILE A 19 24.59 -9.82 -12.32
N VAL A 20 23.98 -10.33 -11.26
CA VAL A 20 23.29 -11.61 -11.30
C VAL A 20 22.17 -11.51 -12.33
N ASP A 21 22.15 -12.39 -13.33
CA ASP A 21 20.99 -12.48 -14.24
C ASP A 21 19.80 -13.02 -13.47
N ILE A 22 18.75 -12.21 -13.31
CA ILE A 22 17.53 -12.61 -12.59
C ILE A 22 16.52 -13.37 -13.46
N LEU A 23 16.67 -13.41 -14.78
CA LEU A 23 15.71 -14.09 -15.68
C LEU A 23 15.51 -15.57 -15.36
N PRO A 24 16.56 -16.36 -15.05
CA PRO A 24 16.38 -17.74 -14.61
C PRO A 24 15.57 -17.87 -13.31
N LEU A 25 15.74 -16.92 -12.37
CA LEU A 25 14.97 -16.91 -11.13
C LEU A 25 13.48 -16.62 -11.40
N LEU A 26 13.18 -15.65 -12.27
CA LEU A 26 11.81 -15.35 -12.69
C LEU A 26 11.16 -16.52 -13.42
N ALA A 27 11.90 -17.21 -14.29
CA ALA A 27 11.45 -18.40 -14.98
C ALA A 27 11.11 -19.56 -14.01
N ALA A 28 11.94 -19.77 -12.98
CA ALA A 28 11.68 -20.77 -11.94
C ALA A 28 10.40 -20.44 -11.15
N THR A 29 10.22 -19.17 -10.76
CA THR A 29 9.00 -18.72 -10.07
C THR A 29 7.76 -18.88 -10.95
N ARG A 30 7.83 -18.54 -12.24
CA ARG A 30 6.74 -18.77 -13.21
C ARG A 30 6.37 -20.25 -13.31
N LYS A 31 7.36 -21.12 -13.36
CA LYS A 31 7.11 -22.58 -13.39
C LYS A 31 6.48 -23.07 -12.09
N ALA A 32 6.96 -22.60 -10.94
CA ALA A 32 6.44 -22.97 -9.63
C ALA A 32 4.99 -22.49 -9.42
N SER A 33 4.61 -21.33 -9.95
CA SER A 33 3.29 -20.71 -9.72
C SER A 33 2.11 -21.63 -10.08
N THR A 34 2.28 -22.52 -11.08
CA THR A 34 1.25 -23.49 -11.46
C THR A 34 0.93 -24.49 -10.36
N GLN A 35 1.91 -24.84 -9.53
CA GLN A 35 1.70 -25.79 -8.42
C GLN A 35 0.85 -25.15 -7.32
N LEU A 36 1.10 -23.89 -7.00
CA LEU A 36 0.31 -23.15 -5.98
C LEU A 36 -1.12 -22.87 -6.47
N ALA A 37 -1.28 -22.57 -7.76
CA ALA A 37 -2.61 -22.37 -8.36
C ALA A 37 -3.49 -23.64 -8.29
N LEU A 38 -2.88 -24.82 -8.22
CA LEU A 38 -3.56 -26.10 -8.09
C LEU A 38 -3.66 -26.59 -6.64
N ALA A 39 -2.96 -25.94 -5.69
CA ALA A 39 -3.00 -26.31 -4.27
C ALA A 39 -4.39 -26.01 -3.68
N ASP A 40 -4.87 -26.92 -2.83
CA ASP A 40 -6.13 -26.72 -2.15
C ASP A 40 -6.05 -25.63 -1.05
N ALA A 41 -7.21 -25.17 -0.60
CA ALA A 41 -7.29 -24.13 0.43
C ALA A 41 -6.63 -24.58 1.76
N ARG A 42 -6.68 -25.85 2.12
CA ARG A 42 -6.11 -26.39 3.36
C ARG A 42 -4.59 -26.29 3.34
N THR A 43 -3.96 -26.66 2.23
CA THR A 43 -2.51 -26.53 2.04
C THR A 43 -2.06 -25.08 2.16
N LYS A 44 -2.76 -24.14 1.52
CA LYS A 44 -2.46 -22.69 1.61
C LYS A 44 -2.58 -22.18 3.06
N ILE A 45 -3.65 -22.56 3.76
CA ILE A 45 -3.87 -22.21 5.17
C ILE A 45 -2.76 -22.80 6.05
N ALA A 46 -2.37 -24.06 5.84
CA ALA A 46 -1.33 -24.71 6.63
C ALA A 46 0.04 -24.00 6.47
N VAL A 47 0.37 -23.52 5.27
CA VAL A 47 1.58 -22.69 5.07
C VAL A 47 1.53 -21.42 5.90
N LEU A 48 0.39 -20.70 5.93
CA LEU A 48 0.27 -19.45 6.69
C LEU A 48 0.35 -19.68 8.21
N HIS A 49 -0.30 -20.73 8.71
CA HIS A 49 -0.19 -21.08 10.13
C HIS A 49 1.23 -21.47 10.52
N ARG A 50 1.91 -22.29 9.68
CA ARG A 50 3.32 -22.63 9.95
C ARG A 50 4.24 -21.41 9.91
N LEU A 51 3.99 -20.48 8.99
CA LEU A 51 4.74 -19.22 8.94
C LEU A 51 4.51 -18.38 10.19
N ALA A 52 3.28 -18.29 10.70
CA ALA A 52 2.97 -17.60 11.94
C ALA A 52 3.73 -18.20 13.14
N GLU A 53 3.74 -19.52 13.27
CA GLU A 53 4.53 -20.23 14.30
C GLU A 53 6.01 -19.91 14.16
N LEU A 54 6.58 -19.97 12.94
CA LEU A 54 7.99 -19.70 12.68
C LEU A 54 8.39 -18.27 13.03
N LEU A 55 7.52 -17.27 12.79
CA LEU A 55 7.76 -15.88 13.19
C LEU A 55 7.96 -15.79 14.71
N ILE A 56 7.14 -16.47 15.49
CA ILE A 56 7.25 -16.50 16.96
C ILE A 56 8.48 -17.31 17.40
N GLU A 57 8.69 -18.52 16.86
CA GLU A 57 9.84 -19.36 17.19
C GLU A 57 11.18 -18.69 16.90
N LYS A 58 11.27 -17.87 15.84
CA LYS A 58 12.51 -17.22 15.38
C LYS A 58 12.56 -15.72 15.67
N GLN A 59 11.70 -15.20 16.54
CA GLN A 59 11.58 -13.78 16.85
C GLN A 59 12.92 -13.12 17.19
N SER A 60 13.73 -13.73 18.06
CA SER A 60 15.06 -13.22 18.42
C SER A 60 16.00 -13.12 17.22
N SER A 61 15.94 -14.07 16.28
CA SER A 61 16.75 -14.04 15.06
C SER A 61 16.30 -12.89 14.14
N ILE A 62 14.99 -12.69 13.98
CA ILE A 62 14.44 -11.58 13.18
C ILE A 62 14.88 -10.23 13.76
N VAL A 63 14.74 -10.04 15.08
CA VAL A 63 15.17 -8.80 15.77
C VAL A 63 16.68 -8.57 15.60
N SER A 64 17.49 -9.62 15.69
CA SER A 64 18.94 -9.54 15.50
C SER A 64 19.32 -9.11 14.07
N GLU A 65 18.67 -9.66 13.04
CA GLU A 65 18.93 -9.27 11.66
C GLU A 65 18.38 -7.86 11.35
N ASN A 66 17.23 -7.49 11.94
CA ASN A 66 16.68 -6.14 11.83
C ASN A 66 17.59 -5.09 12.47
N ALA A 67 18.24 -5.42 13.60
CA ALA A 67 19.21 -4.53 14.21
C ALA A 67 20.40 -4.20 13.29
N LYS A 68 20.84 -5.14 12.44
CA LYS A 68 21.90 -4.89 11.44
C LYS A 68 21.47 -3.89 10.37
N ASP A 69 20.22 -3.94 9.94
CA ASP A 69 19.66 -2.96 9.00
C ASP A 69 19.50 -1.58 9.66
N LEU A 70 18.96 -1.54 10.89
CA LEU A 70 18.81 -0.31 11.67
C LEU A 70 20.13 0.38 11.97
N ALA A 71 21.23 -0.38 12.15
CA ALA A 71 22.57 0.17 12.41
C ALA A 71 23.15 0.95 11.22
N LYS A 72 22.65 0.71 10.01
CA LYS A 72 23.06 1.43 8.78
C LYS A 72 22.29 2.72 8.54
N MET A 73 21.19 2.94 9.27
CA MET A 73 20.31 4.09 9.11
C MET A 73 20.55 5.13 10.20
N ASP A 74 20.54 6.41 9.81
CA ASP A 74 20.62 7.52 10.77
C ASP A 74 19.53 7.36 11.84
N PRO A 75 19.87 7.40 13.14
CA PRO A 75 18.89 7.33 14.24
C PRO A 75 17.76 8.35 14.17
N GLN A 76 18.00 9.53 13.54
CA GLN A 76 17.02 10.60 13.38
C GLN A 76 16.21 10.49 12.07
N ASN A 77 16.47 9.49 11.23
CA ASN A 77 15.73 9.32 9.98
C ASN A 77 14.27 8.94 10.27
N PRO A 78 13.28 9.70 9.77
CA PRO A 78 11.86 9.40 9.98
C PRO A 78 11.44 8.01 9.46
N MET A 79 12.16 7.48 8.47
CA MET A 79 11.90 6.14 7.90
C MET A 79 12.32 5.00 8.81
N ARG A 80 13.07 5.29 9.89
CA ARG A 80 13.55 4.28 10.85
C ARG A 80 12.39 3.53 11.53
N ASP A 81 11.30 4.23 11.86
CA ASP A 81 10.12 3.59 12.44
C ASP A 81 9.47 2.56 11.50
N ARG A 82 9.51 2.83 10.19
CA ARG A 82 8.99 1.89 9.18
C ARG A 82 9.84 0.64 9.04
N LEU A 83 11.15 0.75 9.28
CA LEU A 83 12.11 -0.36 9.19
C LEU A 83 12.09 -1.22 10.46
N LEU A 84 11.77 -0.65 11.61
CA LEU A 84 11.87 -1.29 12.92
C LEU A 84 10.88 -2.45 13.07
N LEU A 85 11.39 -3.65 13.39
CA LEU A 85 10.62 -4.80 13.88
C LEU A 85 10.93 -5.07 15.34
N THR A 86 9.98 -4.74 16.21
CA THR A 86 10.00 -5.16 17.63
C THR A 86 9.30 -6.51 17.79
N GLU A 87 9.50 -7.16 18.94
CA GLU A 87 8.76 -8.39 19.27
C GLU A 87 7.25 -8.20 19.11
N ALA A 88 6.69 -7.13 19.66
CA ALA A 88 5.27 -6.82 19.52
C ALA A 88 4.82 -6.64 18.06
N ARG A 89 5.67 -6.09 17.18
CA ARG A 89 5.36 -5.98 15.75
C ARG A 89 5.43 -7.33 15.04
N ILE A 90 6.32 -8.23 15.48
CA ILE A 90 6.39 -9.60 14.97
C ILE A 90 5.17 -10.40 15.43
N ASP A 91 4.73 -10.25 16.68
CA ASP A 91 3.50 -10.86 17.21
C ASP A 91 2.28 -10.40 16.39
N ALA A 92 2.21 -9.11 16.07
CA ALA A 92 1.14 -8.57 15.21
C ALA A 92 1.18 -9.14 13.78
N LEU A 93 2.37 -9.35 13.20
CA LEU A 93 2.51 -10.02 11.91
C LEU A 93 2.05 -11.48 11.97
N ALA A 94 2.39 -12.21 13.03
CA ALA A 94 1.93 -13.58 13.21
C ALA A 94 0.40 -13.65 13.38
N ALA A 95 -0.21 -12.70 14.10
CA ALA A 95 -1.66 -12.59 14.21
C ALA A 95 -2.31 -12.31 12.85
N SER A 96 -1.79 -11.37 12.07
CA SER A 96 -2.34 -11.05 10.73
C SER A 96 -2.29 -12.24 9.77
N LEU A 97 -1.32 -13.15 9.90
CA LEU A 97 -1.27 -14.39 9.12
C LEU A 97 -2.46 -15.31 9.42
N HIS A 98 -2.89 -15.40 10.69
CA HIS A 98 -4.09 -16.14 11.07
C HIS A 98 -5.36 -15.48 10.52
N ASP A 99 -5.44 -14.15 10.54
CA ASP A 99 -6.56 -13.41 9.97
C ASP A 99 -6.65 -13.65 8.46
N VAL A 100 -5.55 -13.53 7.71
CA VAL A 100 -5.50 -13.84 6.27
C VAL A 100 -5.85 -15.29 5.98
N ALA A 101 -5.40 -16.25 6.80
CA ALA A 101 -5.72 -17.67 6.65
C ALA A 101 -7.22 -17.94 6.83
N ALA A 102 -7.90 -17.20 7.71
CA ALA A 102 -9.33 -17.32 7.98
C ALA A 102 -10.22 -16.74 6.87
N LEU A 103 -9.69 -15.82 6.04
CA LEU A 103 -10.45 -15.23 4.94
C LEU A 103 -10.86 -16.28 3.90
N PRO A 104 -12.01 -16.12 3.22
CA PRO A 104 -12.40 -16.95 2.10
C PRO A 104 -11.34 -16.97 1.00
N ASP A 105 -11.05 -18.14 0.42
CA ASP A 105 -10.19 -18.23 -0.76
C ASP A 105 -10.92 -17.63 -1.96
N PRO A 106 -10.39 -16.57 -2.59
CA PRO A 106 -11.01 -15.98 -3.77
C PRO A 106 -10.82 -16.85 -5.01
N SER A 107 -9.81 -17.72 -5.02
CA SER A 107 -9.45 -18.58 -6.16
C SER A 107 -10.40 -19.77 -6.26
N GLY A 108 -10.88 -20.06 -7.46
CA GLY A 108 -11.80 -21.15 -7.73
C GLY A 108 -13.29 -20.81 -7.50
N GLN A 109 -13.63 -19.61 -7.06
CA GLN A 109 -15.02 -19.20 -6.91
C GLN A 109 -15.74 -19.14 -8.26
N VAL A 110 -16.95 -19.73 -8.33
CA VAL A 110 -17.80 -19.65 -9.51
C VAL A 110 -18.58 -18.32 -9.46
N LEU A 111 -18.24 -17.43 -10.38
CA LEU A 111 -18.81 -16.08 -10.49
C LEU A 111 -20.10 -16.07 -11.35
N LEU A 112 -20.19 -17.02 -12.29
CA LEU A 112 -21.35 -17.22 -13.16
C LEU A 112 -21.41 -18.69 -13.58
N ASP A 113 -22.61 -19.25 -13.61
CA ASP A 113 -22.90 -20.58 -14.14
C ASP A 113 -24.21 -20.54 -14.92
N LYS A 114 -24.17 -20.96 -16.18
CA LYS A 114 -25.38 -21.04 -17.03
C LYS A 114 -25.23 -22.03 -18.17
N VAL A 115 -26.34 -22.58 -18.63
CA VAL A 115 -26.42 -23.35 -19.87
C VAL A 115 -26.87 -22.44 -20.99
N LEU A 116 -26.15 -22.44 -22.11
CA LEU A 116 -26.50 -21.67 -23.31
C LEU A 116 -27.57 -22.41 -24.11
N SER A 117 -28.26 -21.68 -25.02
CA SER A 117 -29.32 -22.24 -25.87
C SER A 117 -28.87 -23.39 -26.76
N ASN A 118 -27.57 -23.45 -27.07
CA ASN A 118 -26.96 -24.55 -27.84
C ASN A 118 -26.46 -25.74 -26.98
N GLY A 119 -26.76 -25.73 -25.69
CA GLY A 119 -26.40 -26.80 -24.74
C GLY A 119 -24.99 -26.69 -24.15
N LEU A 120 -24.18 -25.67 -24.48
CA LEU A 120 -22.90 -25.43 -23.82
C LEU A 120 -23.11 -24.99 -22.36
N GLN A 121 -22.42 -25.64 -21.43
CA GLN A 121 -22.32 -25.14 -20.07
C GLN A 121 -21.21 -24.08 -20.01
N LEU A 122 -21.55 -22.88 -19.55
CA LEU A 122 -20.66 -21.73 -19.46
C LEU A 122 -20.48 -21.34 -18.01
N GLN A 123 -19.24 -21.40 -17.53
CA GLN A 123 -18.88 -20.92 -16.22
C GLN A 123 -17.87 -19.78 -16.32
N LYS A 124 -17.98 -18.80 -15.42
CA LYS A 124 -16.92 -17.81 -15.17
C LYS A 124 -16.38 -18.08 -13.77
N ILE A 125 -15.08 -18.32 -13.65
CA ILE A 125 -14.43 -18.65 -12.38
C ILE A 125 -13.32 -17.65 -12.07
N ALA A 126 -13.13 -17.35 -10.79
CA ALA A 126 -11.99 -16.59 -10.32
C ALA A 126 -10.73 -17.48 -10.32
N VAL A 127 -9.62 -16.95 -10.84
CA VAL A 127 -8.33 -17.65 -10.89
C VAL A 127 -7.22 -16.71 -10.44
N PRO A 128 -6.09 -17.20 -9.88
CA PRO A 128 -4.95 -16.37 -9.53
C PRO A 128 -4.47 -15.52 -10.72
N LEU A 129 -3.95 -14.32 -10.44
CA LEU A 129 -3.26 -13.50 -11.44
C LEU A 129 -2.05 -14.23 -12.04
N GLY A 130 -1.30 -14.96 -11.21
CA GLY A 130 -0.13 -15.75 -11.59
C GLY A 130 1.10 -15.41 -10.78
N VAL A 131 1.99 -14.56 -11.30
CA VAL A 131 3.20 -14.11 -10.61
C VAL A 131 3.11 -12.61 -10.34
N VAL A 132 3.13 -12.24 -9.08
CA VAL A 132 3.05 -10.86 -8.59
C VAL A 132 4.44 -10.36 -8.25
N GLY A 133 4.91 -9.33 -8.95
CA GLY A 133 6.15 -8.63 -8.63
C GLY A 133 5.87 -7.46 -7.68
N VAL A 134 6.56 -7.40 -6.54
CA VAL A 134 6.41 -6.27 -5.60
C VAL A 134 7.74 -5.59 -5.37
N ILE A 135 7.79 -4.28 -5.64
CA ILE A 135 8.98 -3.43 -5.43
C ILE A 135 8.66 -2.51 -4.25
N TYR A 136 9.43 -2.63 -3.16
CA TYR A 136 9.14 -1.90 -1.93
C TYR A 136 10.38 -1.36 -1.23
N GLU A 137 10.18 -0.31 -0.43
CA GLU A 137 11.23 0.43 0.31
C GLU A 137 10.95 0.37 1.81
N SER A 138 12.00 0.24 2.63
CA SER A 138 12.01 0.44 4.09
C SER A 138 10.86 -0.19 4.89
N ARG A 139 10.30 -1.33 4.45
CA ARG A 139 9.11 -1.94 5.06
C ARG A 139 9.22 -3.46 5.09
N PRO A 140 9.98 -4.05 6.02
CA PRO A 140 10.16 -5.51 6.06
C PRO A 140 8.84 -6.28 6.31
N ASN A 141 7.85 -5.69 6.99
CA ASN A 141 6.52 -6.29 7.14
C ASN A 141 5.86 -6.61 5.78
N VAL A 142 6.09 -5.80 4.74
CA VAL A 142 5.55 -6.02 3.39
C VAL A 142 5.97 -7.38 2.83
N THR A 143 7.15 -7.89 3.20
CA THR A 143 7.62 -9.22 2.81
C THR A 143 6.66 -10.32 3.26
N ILE A 144 6.17 -10.24 4.50
CA ILE A 144 5.22 -11.21 5.07
C ILE A 144 3.81 -10.98 4.52
N ASP A 145 3.33 -9.73 4.53
CA ASP A 145 1.97 -9.39 4.09
C ASP A 145 1.73 -9.79 2.62
N VAL A 146 2.68 -9.46 1.73
CA VAL A 146 2.60 -9.83 0.32
C VAL A 146 2.67 -11.34 0.12
N ALA A 147 3.62 -12.03 0.79
CA ALA A 147 3.74 -13.48 0.68
C ALA A 147 2.46 -14.18 1.14
N ALA A 148 1.89 -13.75 2.27
CA ALA A 148 0.66 -14.30 2.81
C ALA A 148 -0.52 -14.16 1.84
N LEU A 149 -0.75 -12.95 1.34
CA LEU A 149 -1.84 -12.66 0.40
C LEU A 149 -1.65 -13.39 -0.93
N CYS A 150 -0.42 -13.44 -1.45
CA CYS A 150 -0.11 -14.18 -2.68
C CYS A 150 -0.33 -15.68 -2.49
N ILE A 151 0.20 -16.30 -1.43
CA ILE A 151 0.03 -17.73 -1.15
C ILE A 151 -1.45 -18.04 -0.97
N ARG A 152 -2.19 -17.26 -0.19
CA ARG A 152 -3.61 -17.48 0.08
C ARG A 152 -4.48 -17.40 -1.18
N SER A 153 -4.16 -16.49 -2.10
CA SER A 153 -4.86 -16.33 -3.39
C SER A 153 -4.33 -17.21 -4.51
N GLY A 154 -3.30 -18.05 -4.26
CA GLY A 154 -2.74 -18.96 -5.25
C GLY A 154 -1.70 -18.36 -6.19
N ASN A 155 -1.16 -17.18 -5.86
CA ASN A 155 -0.15 -16.48 -6.65
C ASN A 155 1.26 -16.75 -6.14
N ALA A 156 2.24 -16.80 -7.04
CA ALA A 156 3.64 -16.70 -6.68
C ALA A 156 4.05 -15.23 -6.53
N ALA A 157 5.07 -14.96 -5.71
CA ALA A 157 5.56 -13.62 -5.43
C ALA A 157 7.04 -13.45 -5.78
N VAL A 158 7.37 -12.37 -6.49
CA VAL A 158 8.73 -11.90 -6.70
C VAL A 158 8.91 -10.59 -5.93
N LEU A 159 9.75 -10.61 -4.92
CA LEU A 159 9.97 -9.53 -3.96
C LEU A 159 11.28 -8.81 -4.27
N ARG A 160 11.22 -7.49 -4.46
CA ARG A 160 12.39 -6.64 -4.57
C ARG A 160 12.35 -5.57 -3.50
N GLY A 161 12.90 -5.88 -2.32
CA GLY A 161 13.03 -4.96 -1.21
C GLY A 161 14.19 -3.96 -1.37
N GLY A 162 14.18 -2.88 -0.59
CA GLY A 162 15.28 -1.92 -0.52
C GLY A 162 16.56 -2.52 0.09
N THR A 163 17.69 -1.85 -0.11
CA THR A 163 18.98 -2.21 0.50
C THR A 163 19.01 -2.00 2.00
N ASP A 164 18.14 -1.13 2.50
CA ASP A 164 17.97 -0.73 3.89
C ASP A 164 17.30 -1.81 4.76
N ALA A 165 16.59 -2.77 4.15
CA ALA A 165 15.92 -3.88 4.85
C ALA A 165 16.49 -5.27 4.43
N TRP A 166 17.68 -5.31 3.88
CA TRP A 166 18.20 -6.52 3.23
C TRP A 166 18.32 -7.72 4.17
N PHE A 167 18.94 -7.56 5.33
CA PHE A 167 19.13 -8.66 6.29
C PHE A 167 17.80 -9.14 6.84
N THR A 168 16.92 -8.21 7.18
CA THR A 168 15.59 -8.55 7.66
C THR A 168 14.78 -9.31 6.59
N ASN A 169 14.78 -8.85 5.35
CA ASN A 169 14.06 -9.51 4.26
C ASN A 169 14.59 -10.93 3.98
N GLN A 170 15.91 -11.15 4.09
CA GLN A 170 16.49 -12.47 3.91
C GLN A 170 16.01 -13.47 4.95
N VAL A 171 16.01 -13.09 6.24
CA VAL A 171 15.53 -14.01 7.28
C VAL A 171 14.03 -14.28 7.14
N LEU A 172 13.22 -13.26 6.85
CA LEU A 172 11.78 -13.43 6.65
C LEU A 172 11.45 -14.34 5.47
N VAL A 173 12.13 -14.19 4.32
CA VAL A 173 11.94 -15.08 3.17
C VAL A 173 12.44 -16.48 3.47
N GLY A 174 13.49 -16.64 4.27
CA GLY A 174 13.94 -17.94 4.78
C GLY A 174 12.83 -18.68 5.54
N LEU A 175 12.10 -17.97 6.41
CA LEU A 175 10.97 -18.55 7.15
C LEU A 175 9.77 -18.89 6.23
N ILE A 176 9.50 -18.06 5.23
CA ILE A 176 8.50 -18.37 4.20
C ILE A 176 8.86 -19.66 3.45
N HIS A 177 10.13 -19.82 3.08
CA HIS A 177 10.61 -21.04 2.42
C HIS A 177 10.46 -22.28 3.32
N GLU A 178 10.77 -22.17 4.62
CA GLU A 178 10.58 -23.25 5.59
C GLU A 178 9.09 -23.63 5.71
N ALA A 179 8.19 -22.65 5.75
CA ALA A 179 6.76 -22.88 5.78
C ALA A 179 6.24 -23.56 4.49
N LEU A 180 6.71 -23.14 3.32
CA LEU A 180 6.37 -23.76 2.02
C LEU A 180 6.83 -25.23 1.97
N LEU A 181 8.07 -25.50 2.36
CA LEU A 181 8.64 -26.85 2.37
C LEU A 181 7.90 -27.78 3.33
N SER A 182 7.36 -27.28 4.45
CA SER A 182 6.54 -28.06 5.37
C SER A 182 5.28 -28.65 4.71
N GLN A 183 4.81 -28.01 3.65
CA GLN A 183 3.66 -28.44 2.86
C GLN A 183 4.07 -29.00 1.46
N GLN A 184 5.34 -29.36 1.28
CA GLN A 184 5.91 -29.89 0.03
C GLN A 184 5.76 -28.96 -1.18
N LEU A 185 5.66 -27.66 -0.93
CA LEU A 185 5.61 -26.64 -1.97
C LEU A 185 7.02 -26.09 -2.26
N PRO A 186 7.33 -25.74 -3.52
CA PRO A 186 8.66 -25.24 -3.89
C PRO A 186 8.93 -23.85 -3.34
N THR A 187 10.16 -23.60 -2.92
CA THR A 187 10.62 -22.28 -2.43
C THR A 187 10.61 -21.19 -3.50
N ASP A 188 10.65 -21.58 -4.78
CA ASP A 188 10.56 -20.67 -5.91
C ASP A 188 9.23 -19.91 -5.99
N LEU A 189 8.23 -20.31 -5.23
CA LEU A 189 6.95 -19.61 -5.11
C LEU A 189 7.08 -18.20 -4.52
N VAL A 190 8.07 -17.99 -3.66
CA VAL A 190 8.36 -16.65 -3.10
C VAL A 190 9.85 -16.38 -3.28
N ARG A 191 10.18 -15.47 -4.19
CA ARG A 191 11.55 -15.14 -4.57
C ARG A 191 11.94 -13.74 -4.12
N LEU A 192 12.97 -13.62 -3.28
CA LEU A 192 13.60 -12.34 -2.99
C LEU A 192 14.72 -12.10 -4.03
N LEU A 193 14.61 -10.96 -4.74
CA LEU A 193 15.64 -10.54 -5.69
C LEU A 193 16.78 -9.79 -4.99
N PRO A 194 18.01 -9.86 -5.52
CA PRO A 194 19.11 -9.00 -5.09
C PRO A 194 18.75 -7.52 -5.23
N THR A 195 19.41 -6.67 -4.42
CA THR A 195 19.06 -5.24 -4.29
C THR A 195 19.68 -4.34 -5.35
N ASP A 196 20.38 -4.88 -6.35
CA ASP A 196 20.93 -4.06 -7.44
C ASP A 196 19.80 -3.34 -8.20
N ARG A 197 20.04 -2.07 -8.53
CA ARG A 197 19.02 -1.22 -9.19
C ARG A 197 18.73 -1.64 -10.62
N SER A 198 19.64 -2.32 -11.30
CA SER A 198 19.43 -2.86 -12.66
C SER A 198 18.34 -3.92 -12.69
N HIS A 199 18.19 -4.70 -11.61
CA HIS A 199 17.16 -5.72 -11.49
C HIS A 199 15.75 -5.14 -11.54
N VAL A 200 15.56 -3.89 -11.08
CA VAL A 200 14.26 -3.21 -11.20
C VAL A 200 13.88 -3.05 -12.66
N THR A 201 14.78 -2.54 -13.51
CA THR A 201 14.50 -2.39 -14.94
C THR A 201 14.20 -3.72 -15.62
N THR A 202 14.98 -4.76 -15.32
CA THR A 202 14.72 -6.12 -15.85
C THR A 202 13.34 -6.63 -15.40
N LEU A 203 12.98 -6.43 -14.12
CA LEU A 203 11.68 -6.86 -13.57
C LEU A 203 10.51 -6.13 -14.25
N LEU A 204 10.63 -4.80 -14.46
CA LEU A 204 9.60 -3.98 -15.12
C LEU A 204 9.34 -4.40 -16.58
N GLN A 205 10.30 -5.06 -17.22
CA GLN A 205 10.20 -5.50 -18.61
C GLN A 205 9.92 -7.01 -18.76
N ALA A 206 9.83 -7.73 -17.65
CA ALA A 206 9.73 -9.19 -17.63
C ALA A 206 8.33 -9.73 -17.91
N THR A 207 7.64 -9.25 -18.95
CA THR A 207 6.24 -9.58 -19.30
C THR A 207 5.98 -11.05 -19.52
N LYS A 208 7.01 -11.85 -19.85
CA LYS A 208 6.91 -13.31 -19.99
C LYS A 208 6.78 -14.03 -18.65
N TYR A 209 7.25 -13.42 -17.57
CA TYR A 209 7.42 -14.09 -16.28
C TYR A 209 6.56 -13.48 -15.17
N ILE A 210 6.21 -12.20 -15.29
CA ILE A 210 5.46 -11.42 -14.28
C ILE A 210 4.14 -10.97 -14.88
N ASP A 211 3.05 -11.15 -14.16
CA ASP A 211 1.70 -10.78 -14.60
C ASP A 211 1.28 -9.38 -14.14
N VAL A 212 1.75 -8.97 -12.97
CA VAL A 212 1.48 -7.63 -12.40
C VAL A 212 2.63 -7.18 -11.52
N ILE A 213 2.89 -5.86 -11.52
CA ILE A 213 3.85 -5.23 -10.62
C ILE A 213 3.12 -4.25 -9.69
N ILE A 214 3.47 -4.30 -8.41
CA ILE A 214 2.92 -3.44 -7.36
C ILE A 214 4.08 -2.68 -6.71
N PRO A 215 4.24 -1.37 -6.97
CA PRO A 215 5.21 -0.54 -6.28
C PRO A 215 4.70 -0.13 -4.90
N ARG A 216 5.58 -0.16 -3.88
CA ARG A 216 5.30 0.25 -2.48
C ARG A 216 6.44 1.12 -1.95
N GLY A 217 6.33 2.43 -2.03
CA GLY A 217 7.41 3.31 -1.58
C GLY A 217 7.12 4.78 -1.85
N SER A 218 8.18 5.52 -2.17
CA SER A 218 8.13 6.93 -2.51
C SER A 218 7.36 7.19 -3.81
N ASP A 219 6.82 8.39 -3.96
CA ASP A 219 6.20 8.82 -5.22
C ASP A 219 7.17 8.66 -6.40
N ALA A 220 8.43 8.96 -6.21
CA ALA A 220 9.46 8.79 -7.24
C ALA A 220 9.56 7.33 -7.75
N LEU A 221 9.45 6.34 -6.86
CA LEU A 221 9.41 4.92 -7.24
C LEU A 221 8.12 4.62 -8.03
N ILE A 222 6.97 5.08 -7.56
CA ILE A 222 5.68 4.84 -8.20
C ILE A 222 5.65 5.44 -9.60
N GLN A 223 6.10 6.69 -9.76
CA GLN A 223 6.18 7.36 -11.05
C GLN A 223 7.18 6.69 -12.00
N ARG A 224 8.29 6.17 -11.48
CA ARG A 224 9.24 5.39 -12.27
C ARG A 224 8.60 4.11 -12.80
N VAL A 225 7.95 3.33 -11.92
CA VAL A 225 7.26 2.09 -12.31
C VAL A 225 6.18 2.37 -13.35
N ARG A 226 5.36 3.42 -13.14
CA ARG A 226 4.33 3.85 -14.11
C ARG A 226 4.88 4.14 -15.50
N ARG A 227 6.05 4.81 -15.58
CA ARG A 227 6.64 5.19 -16.88
C ARG A 227 7.40 4.07 -17.56
N GLU A 228 8.06 3.18 -16.81
CA GLU A 228 9.03 2.23 -17.34
C GLU A 228 8.49 0.81 -17.45
N SER A 229 7.38 0.48 -16.77
CA SER A 229 6.87 -0.88 -16.76
C SER A 229 6.16 -1.24 -18.06
N LEU A 230 6.57 -2.36 -18.65
CA LEU A 230 5.82 -3.05 -19.71
C LEU A 230 4.86 -4.09 -19.13
N VAL A 231 5.08 -4.50 -17.87
CA VAL A 231 4.16 -5.36 -17.12
C VAL A 231 3.03 -4.49 -16.56
N PRO A 232 1.75 -4.93 -16.58
CA PRO A 232 0.66 -4.22 -15.92
C PRO A 232 0.98 -3.86 -14.47
N THR A 233 0.52 -2.69 -14.01
CA THR A 233 0.81 -2.21 -12.65
C THR A 233 -0.46 -1.96 -11.85
N ILE A 234 -0.41 -2.25 -10.55
CA ILE A 234 -1.37 -1.75 -9.55
C ILE A 234 -0.60 -0.76 -8.68
N GLU A 235 -0.90 0.52 -8.86
CA GLU A 235 -0.17 1.57 -8.17
C GLU A 235 -0.79 1.87 -6.82
N THR A 236 0.06 2.03 -5.80
CA THR A 236 -0.33 2.61 -4.53
C THR A 236 0.00 4.10 -4.60
N GLY A 237 -1.03 4.94 -4.63
CA GLY A 237 -0.86 6.39 -4.81
C GLY A 237 -0.36 7.10 -3.55
N ALA A 238 0.19 8.31 -3.72
CA ALA A 238 0.34 9.28 -2.65
C ALA A 238 -1.05 9.65 -2.09
N GLY A 239 -1.15 9.92 -0.81
CA GLY A 239 -2.40 10.29 -0.16
C GLY A 239 -2.47 11.78 0.12
N VAL A 240 -3.06 12.58 -0.77
CA VAL A 240 -3.47 13.96 -0.44
C VAL A 240 -4.94 13.91 -0.05
N CYS A 241 -5.20 13.92 1.27
CA CYS A 241 -6.54 13.71 1.83
C CYS A 241 -7.14 15.01 2.38
N HIS A 242 -8.45 15.18 2.18
CA HIS A 242 -9.18 16.37 2.64
C HIS A 242 -10.28 15.99 3.64
N THR A 243 -10.56 16.92 4.54
CA THR A 243 -11.78 16.91 5.37
C THR A 243 -12.48 18.26 5.26
N TYR A 244 -13.70 18.25 4.74
CA TYR A 244 -14.56 19.41 4.65
C TYR A 244 -15.44 19.55 5.90
N VAL A 245 -15.27 20.64 6.63
CA VAL A 245 -16.11 21.06 7.77
C VAL A 245 -17.19 21.99 7.21
N ALA A 246 -18.39 21.47 7.01
CA ALA A 246 -19.50 22.19 6.38
C ALA A 246 -20.17 23.22 7.29
N ALA A 247 -21.07 24.04 6.74
CA ALA A 247 -21.78 25.06 7.50
C ALA A 247 -22.61 24.50 8.67
N SER A 248 -23.18 23.33 8.50
CA SER A 248 -24.00 22.64 9.51
C SER A 248 -23.21 21.72 10.44
N ALA A 249 -21.88 21.63 10.29
CA ALA A 249 -21.05 20.73 11.08
C ALA A 249 -21.14 21.07 12.59
N LYS A 250 -21.30 20.04 13.43
CA LYS A 250 -21.09 20.17 14.86
C LYS A 250 -19.60 20.12 15.16
N LEU A 251 -19.08 21.18 15.78
CA LEU A 251 -17.65 21.29 16.04
C LEU A 251 -17.15 20.30 17.10
N ASP A 252 -18.00 19.88 18.03
CA ASP A 252 -17.72 18.82 19.00
C ASP A 252 -17.46 17.44 18.32
N MET A 253 -17.97 17.23 17.10
CA MET A 253 -17.66 16.10 16.25
C MET A 253 -16.54 16.40 15.25
N ALA A 254 -16.56 17.58 14.61
CA ALA A 254 -15.60 17.92 13.54
C ALA A 254 -14.15 18.03 14.06
N VAL A 255 -13.94 18.66 15.23
CA VAL A 255 -12.60 18.83 15.80
C VAL A 255 -11.94 17.49 16.12
N PRO A 256 -12.56 16.55 16.87
CA PRO A 256 -11.95 15.23 17.10
C PRO A 256 -11.68 14.44 15.80
N ILE A 257 -12.53 14.53 14.79
CA ILE A 257 -12.31 13.88 13.48
C ILE A 257 -11.05 14.44 12.81
N VAL A 258 -10.92 15.77 12.72
CA VAL A 258 -9.79 16.43 12.08
C VAL A 258 -8.49 16.20 12.86
N VAL A 259 -8.54 16.31 14.20
CA VAL A 259 -7.39 16.01 15.06
C VAL A 259 -6.93 14.57 14.86
N ASN A 260 -7.84 13.58 14.96
CA ASN A 260 -7.52 12.19 14.72
C ASN A 260 -6.93 11.97 13.32
N ALA A 261 -7.53 12.56 12.29
CA ALA A 261 -7.08 12.42 10.91
C ALA A 261 -5.64 12.95 10.70
N LYS A 262 -5.22 13.99 11.42
CA LYS A 262 -3.86 14.54 11.29
C LYS A 262 -2.84 13.95 12.25
N VAL A 263 -3.19 13.84 13.56
CA VAL A 263 -2.15 13.60 14.57
C VAL A 263 -1.96 12.15 14.98
N SER A 264 -2.91 11.25 14.70
CA SER A 264 -2.82 9.86 15.14
C SER A 264 -1.67 9.11 14.48
N ARG A 265 -1.36 9.38 13.21
CA ARG A 265 -0.21 8.84 12.48
C ARG A 265 0.05 9.69 11.23
N PRO A 266 0.79 10.79 11.32
CA PRO A 266 0.92 11.76 10.21
C PRO A 266 1.70 11.24 8.99
N SER A 267 2.52 10.19 9.16
CA SER A 267 3.40 9.64 8.11
C SER A 267 2.74 8.61 7.19
N VAL A 268 1.41 8.44 7.22
CA VAL A 268 0.69 7.48 6.37
C VAL A 268 -0.21 8.18 5.36
N CYS A 269 -0.48 7.50 4.23
CA CYS A 269 -1.18 8.05 3.07
C CYS A 269 -2.65 8.45 3.30
N ASN A 270 -3.30 7.95 4.36
CA ASN A 270 -4.66 8.33 4.72
C ASN A 270 -4.73 9.42 5.81
N SER A 271 -3.56 10.01 6.16
CA SER A 271 -3.49 11.17 7.05
C SER A 271 -4.05 12.40 6.35
N LEU A 272 -4.68 13.27 7.10
CA LEU A 272 -5.23 14.53 6.60
C LEU A 272 -4.12 15.47 6.13
N ASP A 273 -4.26 16.07 4.94
CA ASP A 273 -3.36 17.09 4.42
C ASP A 273 -4.01 18.45 4.28
N THR A 274 -5.30 18.50 3.96
CA THR A 274 -6.02 19.78 3.88
C THR A 274 -7.35 19.73 4.64
N VAL A 275 -7.54 20.69 5.55
CA VAL A 275 -8.85 20.96 6.12
C VAL A 275 -9.52 22.03 5.27
N ILE A 276 -10.71 21.73 4.74
CA ILE A 276 -11.56 22.71 4.08
C ILE A 276 -12.61 23.14 5.08
N VAL A 277 -12.74 24.45 5.34
CA VAL A 277 -13.66 24.96 6.37
C VAL A 277 -14.65 25.93 5.76
N HIS A 278 -15.95 25.68 5.96
CA HIS A 278 -16.96 26.65 5.58
C HIS A 278 -16.76 27.96 6.37
N ARG A 279 -16.85 29.11 5.69
CA ARG A 279 -16.56 30.42 6.26
C ARG A 279 -17.31 30.71 7.57
N SER A 280 -18.56 30.27 7.69
CA SER A 280 -19.35 30.50 8.91
C SER A 280 -18.82 29.74 10.14
N GLN A 281 -18.05 28.68 9.95
CA GLN A 281 -17.48 27.86 11.04
C GLN A 281 -16.05 28.28 11.41
N LEU A 282 -15.38 29.06 10.56
CA LEU A 282 -13.94 29.30 10.63
C LEU A 282 -13.47 29.75 12.02
N THR A 283 -14.04 30.83 12.55
CA THR A 283 -13.58 31.43 13.82
C THR A 283 -13.70 30.45 14.98
N LEU A 284 -14.84 29.77 15.10
CA LEU A 284 -15.06 28.79 16.18
C LEU A 284 -14.21 27.54 16.00
N PHE A 285 -14.09 27.05 14.77
CA PHE A 285 -13.28 25.90 14.46
C PHE A 285 -11.81 26.11 14.83
N VAL A 286 -11.18 27.21 14.41
CA VAL A 286 -9.77 27.45 14.73
C VAL A 286 -9.54 27.64 16.23
N GLN A 287 -10.48 28.28 16.96
CA GLN A 287 -10.42 28.40 18.41
C GLN A 287 -10.45 27.05 19.13
N GLN A 288 -11.29 26.13 18.67
CA GLN A 288 -11.46 24.81 19.30
C GLN A 288 -10.32 23.86 18.98
N ILE A 289 -9.79 23.84 17.73
CA ILE A 289 -8.75 22.91 17.33
C ILE A 289 -7.34 23.35 17.78
N ALA A 290 -7.14 24.64 18.09
CA ALA A 290 -5.82 25.20 18.33
C ALA A 290 -5.07 24.49 19.45
N ALA A 291 -5.70 24.18 20.58
CA ALA A 291 -5.06 23.54 21.73
C ALA A 291 -4.47 22.16 21.35
N ASP A 292 -5.23 21.32 20.66
CA ASP A 292 -4.79 20.01 20.22
C ASP A 292 -3.65 20.11 19.20
N PHE A 293 -3.78 20.99 18.21
CA PHE A 293 -2.74 21.18 17.20
C PHE A 293 -1.44 21.78 17.76
N ILE A 294 -1.52 22.68 18.75
CA ILE A 294 -0.34 23.21 19.45
C ILE A 294 0.37 22.10 20.23
N GLN A 295 -0.35 21.21 20.90
CA GLN A 295 0.22 20.08 21.64
C GLN A 295 1.13 19.22 20.75
N TYR A 296 0.71 18.98 19.50
CA TYR A 296 1.46 18.20 18.52
C TYR A 296 2.37 19.04 17.62
N LYS A 297 2.44 20.37 17.84
CA LYS A 297 3.21 21.32 17.02
C LYS A 297 2.85 21.25 15.53
N VAL A 298 1.57 21.11 15.23
CA VAL A 298 1.11 21.00 13.83
C VAL A 298 1.36 22.32 13.12
N GLN A 299 2.16 22.30 12.06
CA GLN A 299 2.38 23.44 11.19
C GLN A 299 1.16 23.62 10.28
N ILE A 300 0.59 24.82 10.26
CA ILE A 300 -0.57 25.15 9.44
C ILE A 300 -0.17 26.09 8.31
N PHE A 301 -0.45 25.68 7.08
CA PHE A 301 -0.37 26.49 5.87
C PHE A 301 -1.77 27.00 5.56
N ALA A 302 -2.05 28.26 5.83
CA ALA A 302 -3.40 28.82 5.80
C ALA A 302 -3.61 29.75 4.61
N ASP A 303 -4.78 29.67 3.96
CA ASP A 303 -5.20 30.72 3.01
C ASP A 303 -5.43 32.06 3.73
N ALA A 304 -5.71 33.13 3.00
CA ALA A 304 -5.77 34.47 3.58
C ALA A 304 -6.78 34.57 4.76
N ALA A 305 -7.97 34.01 4.61
CA ALA A 305 -9.02 34.08 5.64
C ALA A 305 -8.67 33.23 6.87
N ALA A 306 -8.16 32.01 6.66
CA ALA A 306 -7.72 31.14 7.75
C ALA A 306 -6.48 31.72 8.45
N PHE A 307 -5.57 32.35 7.71
CA PHE A 307 -4.39 32.97 8.27
C PHE A 307 -4.78 34.10 9.25
N GLU A 308 -5.68 35.02 8.84
CA GLU A 308 -6.17 36.09 9.71
C GLU A 308 -6.84 35.56 10.99
N ALA A 309 -7.65 34.52 10.87
CA ALA A 309 -8.33 33.90 12.01
C ALA A 309 -7.36 33.22 12.99
N LEU A 310 -6.32 32.56 12.49
CA LEU A 310 -5.29 31.92 13.31
C LEU A 310 -4.30 32.89 13.91
N GLU A 311 -3.95 33.95 13.19
CA GLU A 311 -3.13 35.06 13.70
C GLU A 311 -3.82 35.79 14.87
N ALA A 312 -5.14 36.02 14.78
CA ALA A 312 -5.94 36.65 15.83
C ALA A 312 -5.91 35.88 17.17
N ILE A 313 -5.73 34.55 17.12
CA ILE A 313 -5.58 33.70 18.32
C ILE A 313 -4.11 33.39 18.64
N HIS A 314 -3.15 34.02 17.96
CA HIS A 314 -1.71 33.84 18.14
C HIS A 314 -1.24 32.39 17.99
N TYR A 315 -1.73 31.69 16.97
CA TYR A 315 -1.30 30.29 16.69
C TYR A 315 0.20 30.26 16.35
N PRO A 316 1.04 29.48 17.08
CA PRO A 316 2.50 29.63 17.01
C PRO A 316 3.17 28.99 15.77
N PHE A 317 2.52 28.05 15.10
CA PHE A 317 3.10 27.29 13.97
C PHE A 317 2.37 27.60 12.67
N LEU A 318 2.19 28.89 12.36
CA LEU A 318 1.39 29.42 11.25
C LEU A 318 2.28 29.88 10.09
N GLN A 319 1.89 29.52 8.87
CA GLN A 319 2.46 30.04 7.63
C GLN A 319 1.33 30.37 6.64
N LYS A 320 1.61 31.30 5.71
CA LYS A 320 0.72 31.54 4.57
C LYS A 320 0.87 30.42 3.55
N ALA A 321 -0.25 29.86 3.11
CA ALA A 321 -0.25 28.84 2.09
C ALA A 321 0.09 29.41 0.71
N GLU A 322 0.87 28.67 -0.02
CA GLU A 322 1.03 28.80 -1.46
C GLU A 322 0.14 27.75 -2.18
N SER A 323 -0.10 27.92 -3.48
CA SER A 323 -0.95 26.99 -4.24
C SER A 323 -0.47 25.55 -4.17
N ALA A 324 0.84 25.32 -4.10
CA ALA A 324 1.44 24.00 -4.03
C ALA A 324 1.19 23.27 -2.69
N ASP A 325 0.88 24.00 -1.61
CA ASP A 325 0.64 23.40 -0.30
C ASP A 325 -0.70 22.65 -0.23
N PHE A 326 -1.67 23.02 -1.06
CA PHE A 326 -2.99 22.37 -1.08
C PHE A 326 -2.99 20.98 -1.77
N GLY A 327 -2.02 20.73 -2.66
CA GLY A 327 -1.85 19.42 -3.33
C GLY A 327 -0.68 18.62 -2.79
N ARG A 328 -0.18 18.96 -1.59
CA ARG A 328 1.01 18.36 -0.99
C ARG A 328 0.62 17.27 0.01
N GLU A 329 1.19 16.07 -0.13
CA GLU A 329 1.22 15.06 0.90
C GLU A 329 2.32 15.44 1.92
N PHE A 330 1.91 15.87 3.12
CA PHE A 330 2.87 16.39 4.11
C PHE A 330 3.69 15.30 4.80
N LEU A 331 3.07 14.15 5.10
CA LEU A 331 3.70 13.02 5.82
C LEU A 331 4.30 13.41 7.18
N ASP A 332 3.85 14.53 7.76
CA ASP A 332 4.34 15.12 8.99
C ASP A 332 3.19 15.80 9.75
N PHE A 333 3.48 16.33 10.94
CA PHE A 333 2.59 17.19 11.70
C PHE A 333 2.45 18.56 11.00
N ALA A 334 1.89 18.52 9.79
CA ALA A 334 1.63 19.70 8.99
C ALA A 334 0.36 19.48 8.16
N CYS A 335 -0.41 20.54 7.93
CA CYS A 335 -1.58 20.53 7.06
C CYS A 335 -1.88 21.93 6.51
N SER A 336 -2.68 21.97 5.44
CA SER A 336 -3.24 23.23 4.92
C SER A 336 -4.65 23.47 5.46
N ILE A 337 -5.05 24.75 5.56
CA ILE A 337 -6.45 25.16 5.80
C ILE A 337 -6.92 26.03 4.65
N LYS A 338 -8.03 25.61 4.02
CA LYS A 338 -8.73 26.31 2.95
C LYS A 338 -10.11 26.73 3.42
N VAL A 339 -10.47 28.00 3.24
CA VAL A 339 -11.82 28.52 3.53
C VAL A 339 -12.63 28.56 2.25
N VAL A 340 -13.89 28.14 2.36
CA VAL A 340 -14.87 28.10 1.24
C VAL A 340 -16.22 28.67 1.69
N ASP A 341 -17.01 29.13 0.74
CA ASP A 341 -18.33 29.72 1.01
C ASP A 341 -19.47 28.71 0.84
N ASP A 342 -19.23 27.60 0.15
CA ASP A 342 -20.23 26.55 -0.06
C ASP A 342 -19.59 25.18 -0.41
N LEU A 343 -20.45 24.16 -0.56
CA LEU A 343 -20.02 22.81 -0.96
C LEU A 343 -19.42 22.77 -2.37
N ALA A 344 -19.89 23.61 -3.29
CA ALA A 344 -19.39 23.61 -4.68
C ALA A 344 -17.93 24.05 -4.73
N GLU A 345 -17.53 25.06 -3.95
CA GLU A 345 -16.13 25.44 -3.80
C GLU A 345 -15.29 24.34 -3.15
N ALA A 346 -15.83 23.66 -2.13
CA ALA A 346 -15.14 22.52 -1.52
C ALA A 346 -14.89 21.39 -2.51
N LEU A 347 -15.90 21.02 -3.30
CA LEU A 347 -15.79 19.99 -4.34
C LEU A 347 -14.78 20.38 -5.44
N ASN A 348 -14.79 21.64 -5.89
CA ASN A 348 -13.81 22.16 -6.84
C ASN A 348 -12.39 22.09 -6.31
N HIS A 349 -12.20 22.44 -5.03
CA HIS A 349 -10.88 22.33 -4.40
C HIS A 349 -10.40 20.88 -4.33
N ILE A 350 -11.26 19.94 -3.92
CA ILE A 350 -10.95 18.52 -3.88
C ILE A 350 -10.62 17.99 -5.27
N ASP A 351 -11.41 18.31 -6.30
CA ASP A 351 -11.15 17.85 -7.67
C ASP A 351 -9.78 18.34 -8.19
N GLN A 352 -9.39 19.56 -7.82
CA GLN A 352 -8.12 20.16 -8.25
C GLN A 352 -6.90 19.57 -7.54
N TYR A 353 -6.98 19.28 -6.24
CA TYR A 353 -5.81 19.02 -5.39
C TYR A 353 -5.73 17.60 -4.82
N SER A 354 -6.83 16.85 -4.84
CA SER A 354 -6.87 15.49 -4.31
C SER A 354 -6.04 14.51 -5.11
N SER A 355 -5.39 13.59 -4.41
CA SER A 355 -4.82 12.36 -5.01
C SER A 355 -5.88 11.30 -5.29
N ARG A 356 -7.15 11.54 -4.94
CA ARG A 356 -8.28 10.60 -5.00
C ARG A 356 -8.13 9.41 -4.07
N HIS A 357 -7.48 9.64 -2.93
CA HIS A 357 -7.27 8.61 -1.92
C HIS A 357 -8.44 8.53 -0.94
N SER A 358 -8.56 9.50 -0.04
CA SER A 358 -9.58 9.51 1.03
C SER A 358 -10.07 10.92 1.28
N GLU A 359 -11.38 11.12 1.17
CA GLU A 359 -12.02 12.41 1.31
C GLU A 359 -13.16 12.33 2.33
N ALA A 360 -13.30 13.33 3.19
CA ALA A 360 -14.33 13.35 4.22
C ALA A 360 -15.13 14.65 4.22
N ILE A 361 -16.40 14.54 4.58
CA ILE A 361 -17.26 15.66 4.95
C ILE A 361 -17.76 15.49 6.39
N VAL A 362 -17.77 16.56 7.14
CA VAL A 362 -18.45 16.64 8.44
C VAL A 362 -19.63 17.61 8.31
N THR A 363 -20.84 17.10 8.42
CA THR A 363 -22.08 17.86 8.23
C THR A 363 -23.25 17.17 8.94
N GLU A 364 -24.21 17.96 9.44
CA GLU A 364 -25.51 17.47 9.94
C GLU A 364 -26.57 17.44 8.82
N ASP A 365 -26.29 18.04 7.65
CA ASP A 365 -27.20 18.01 6.51
C ASP A 365 -26.98 16.74 5.67
N ALA A 366 -27.96 15.82 5.77
CA ALA A 366 -27.91 14.56 5.04
C ALA A 366 -27.94 14.74 3.51
N SER A 367 -28.57 15.79 3.01
CA SER A 367 -28.65 16.09 1.57
C SER A 367 -27.28 16.53 1.05
N GLU A 368 -26.61 17.41 1.79
CA GLU A 368 -25.24 17.84 1.50
C GLU A 368 -24.26 16.65 1.56
N ALA A 369 -24.39 15.81 2.58
CA ALA A 369 -23.57 14.60 2.71
C ALA A 369 -23.76 13.66 1.52
N GLN A 370 -25.00 13.38 1.10
CA GLN A 370 -25.27 12.51 -0.05
C GLN A 370 -24.69 13.08 -1.35
N LEU A 371 -24.82 14.39 -1.56
CA LEU A 371 -24.22 15.04 -2.71
C LEU A 371 -22.69 14.91 -2.72
N PHE A 372 -22.04 15.12 -1.57
CA PHE A 372 -20.59 14.94 -1.41
C PHE A 372 -20.16 13.51 -1.71
N LEU A 373 -20.85 12.50 -1.10
CA LEU A 373 -20.54 11.08 -1.31
C LEU A 373 -20.68 10.64 -2.77
N GLN A 374 -21.59 11.25 -3.54
CA GLN A 374 -21.80 10.95 -4.94
C GLN A 374 -20.84 11.71 -5.89
N ALA A 375 -20.53 12.96 -5.56
CA ALA A 375 -19.75 13.83 -6.43
C ALA A 375 -18.25 13.58 -6.33
N VAL A 376 -17.75 13.20 -5.15
CA VAL A 376 -16.31 13.01 -4.91
C VAL A 376 -15.83 11.70 -5.51
N ASP A 377 -14.90 11.79 -6.47
CA ASP A 377 -14.28 10.64 -7.13
C ASP A 377 -12.99 10.22 -6.42
N ALA A 378 -13.11 9.64 -5.22
CA ALA A 378 -12.00 9.10 -4.44
C ALA A 378 -12.14 7.60 -4.16
N ALA A 379 -11.07 6.96 -3.69
CA ALA A 379 -11.06 5.54 -3.35
C ALA A 379 -11.91 5.26 -2.10
N ALA A 380 -11.92 6.18 -1.14
CA ALA A 380 -12.80 6.14 0.02
C ALA A 380 -13.38 7.54 0.29
N VAL A 381 -14.69 7.60 0.52
CA VAL A 381 -15.41 8.85 0.81
C VAL A 381 -16.20 8.67 2.10
N TYR A 382 -16.05 9.63 3.02
CA TYR A 382 -16.56 9.52 4.39
C TYR A 382 -17.56 10.62 4.70
N TRP A 383 -18.59 10.26 5.42
CA TRP A 383 -19.50 11.18 6.10
C TRP A 383 -19.35 11.01 7.62
N ASN A 384 -18.96 12.09 8.30
CA ASN A 384 -18.79 12.14 9.76
C ASN A 384 -17.82 11.08 10.33
N ALA A 385 -16.74 10.80 9.59
CA ALA A 385 -15.70 9.88 10.03
C ALA A 385 -14.31 10.34 9.54
N SER A 386 -13.29 9.90 10.27
CA SER A 386 -11.88 10.20 9.95
C SER A 386 -11.40 9.44 8.71
N THR A 387 -10.58 10.08 7.87
CA THR A 387 -9.89 9.43 6.74
C THR A 387 -8.96 8.30 7.18
N ARG A 388 -8.57 8.26 8.47
CA ARG A 388 -7.73 7.21 9.06
C ARG A 388 -8.34 5.81 9.00
N PHE A 389 -9.63 5.69 8.77
CA PHE A 389 -10.28 4.40 8.59
C PHE A 389 -10.00 3.73 7.23
N THR A 390 -9.38 4.41 6.26
CA THR A 390 -8.98 3.79 4.99
C THR A 390 -7.76 2.87 5.21
N ASP A 391 -8.02 1.66 5.66
CA ASP A 391 -7.01 0.67 6.05
C ASP A 391 -7.57 -0.73 5.86
N GLY A 392 -6.78 -1.66 5.32
CA GLY A 392 -7.23 -3.02 5.03
C GLY A 392 -7.63 -3.81 6.27
N GLY A 393 -6.93 -3.62 7.40
CA GLY A 393 -7.30 -4.26 8.66
C GLY A 393 -8.62 -3.72 9.23
N VAL A 394 -8.85 -2.39 9.09
CA VAL A 394 -10.09 -1.74 9.53
C VAL A 394 -11.29 -2.14 8.64
N PHE A 395 -11.03 -2.45 7.36
CA PHE A 395 -12.05 -2.90 6.41
C PHE A 395 -12.28 -4.42 6.43
N ASP A 396 -11.77 -5.12 7.45
CA ASP A 396 -11.87 -6.57 7.61
C ASP A 396 -11.25 -7.38 6.44
N LEU A 397 -10.23 -6.81 5.77
CA LEU A 397 -9.51 -7.49 4.70
C LEU A 397 -8.32 -8.34 5.20
N GLY A 398 -8.13 -8.41 6.52
CA GLY A 398 -7.06 -9.13 7.21
C GLY A 398 -5.70 -8.45 7.09
N ALA A 399 -5.23 -8.28 5.87
CA ALA A 399 -4.04 -7.51 5.50
C ALA A 399 -4.28 -6.79 4.19
N GLU A 400 -3.38 -5.86 3.83
CA GLU A 400 -3.44 -5.19 2.52
C GLU A 400 -2.06 -5.18 1.84
N ILE A 401 -2.04 -5.26 0.52
CA ILE A 401 -0.83 -4.98 -0.25
C ILE A 401 -0.62 -3.47 -0.33
N GLY A 402 -1.70 -2.71 -0.41
CA GLY A 402 -1.68 -1.26 -0.43
C GLY A 402 -3.04 -0.65 -0.68
N ILE A 403 -3.05 0.68 -0.81
CA ILE A 403 -4.25 1.45 -1.14
C ILE A 403 -4.03 2.07 -2.51
N SER A 404 -4.86 1.70 -3.47
CA SER A 404 -4.77 2.18 -4.84
C SER A 404 -5.79 3.28 -5.13
N THR A 405 -5.36 4.30 -5.85
CA THR A 405 -6.24 5.36 -6.37
C THR A 405 -6.65 5.15 -7.83
N GLN A 406 -6.17 4.06 -8.46
CA GLN A 406 -6.53 3.69 -9.82
C GLN A 406 -8.00 3.27 -9.91
N LYS A 407 -8.64 3.50 -11.07
CA LYS A 407 -10.01 3.04 -11.33
C LYS A 407 -10.08 1.61 -11.82
N LEU A 408 -9.05 1.16 -12.53
CA LEU A 408 -9.03 -0.18 -13.12
C LEU A 408 -8.44 -1.21 -12.17
N HIS A 409 -9.07 -2.37 -12.12
CA HIS A 409 -8.79 -3.57 -11.37
C HIS A 409 -8.90 -3.40 -9.85
N ALA A 410 -7.99 -2.62 -9.20
CA ALA A 410 -7.99 -2.40 -7.76
C ALA A 410 -8.12 -0.91 -7.45
N ARG A 411 -9.05 -0.53 -6.56
CA ARG A 411 -9.22 0.82 -6.01
C ARG A 411 -9.52 0.74 -4.52
N GLY A 412 -8.95 1.62 -3.73
CA GLY A 412 -8.99 1.57 -2.27
C GLY A 412 -7.98 0.58 -1.69
N PRO A 413 -8.10 0.22 -0.40
CA PRO A 413 -7.37 -0.87 0.19
C PRO A 413 -7.62 -2.15 -0.61
N PHE A 414 -6.57 -2.86 -1.00
CA PHE A 414 -6.73 -4.10 -1.77
C PHE A 414 -5.95 -5.26 -1.17
N ALA A 415 -6.62 -6.40 -1.15
CA ALA A 415 -6.15 -7.64 -0.57
C ALA A 415 -6.46 -8.83 -1.49
N LEU A 416 -6.91 -9.95 -0.93
CA LEU A 416 -7.10 -11.23 -1.64
C LEU A 416 -7.97 -11.12 -2.89
N GLU A 417 -9.12 -10.40 -2.80
CA GLU A 417 -10.10 -10.33 -3.89
C GLU A 417 -9.60 -9.58 -5.13
N LYS A 418 -8.49 -8.83 -5.00
CA LYS A 418 -7.84 -8.15 -6.13
C LYS A 418 -6.60 -8.88 -6.66
N LEU A 419 -6.25 -10.02 -6.07
CA LEU A 419 -5.17 -10.87 -6.54
C LEU A 419 -5.65 -12.02 -7.43
N VAL A 420 -6.90 -11.95 -7.87
CA VAL A 420 -7.51 -12.89 -8.82
C VAL A 420 -8.03 -12.17 -10.04
N THR A 421 -8.19 -12.92 -11.13
CA THR A 421 -8.84 -12.50 -12.36
C THR A 421 -9.89 -13.53 -12.76
N GLU A 422 -10.56 -13.33 -13.88
CA GLU A 422 -11.65 -14.17 -14.35
C GLU A 422 -11.18 -15.08 -15.50
N LYS A 423 -11.65 -16.32 -15.49
CA LYS A 423 -11.48 -17.28 -16.60
C LYS A 423 -12.82 -17.87 -17.00
N TRP A 424 -13.10 -17.90 -18.29
CA TRP A 424 -14.24 -18.62 -18.84
C TRP A 424 -13.89 -20.10 -19.02
N VAL A 425 -14.77 -20.96 -18.51
CA VAL A 425 -14.72 -22.42 -18.68
C VAL A 425 -15.98 -22.82 -19.43
N ILE A 426 -15.80 -23.43 -20.60
CA ILE A 426 -16.89 -23.87 -21.45
C ILE A 426 -16.81 -25.39 -21.59
N GLN A 427 -17.90 -26.08 -21.27
CA GLN A 427 -18.02 -27.52 -21.43
C GLN A 427 -19.10 -27.84 -22.49
N GLY A 428 -18.78 -28.71 -23.44
CA GLY A 428 -19.65 -29.07 -24.52
C GLY A 428 -19.63 -30.59 -24.79
N THR A 429 -20.48 -31.02 -25.70
CA THR A 429 -20.64 -32.39 -26.13
C THR A 429 -20.45 -32.52 -27.66
N GLY A 430 -19.70 -31.58 -28.29
CA GLY A 430 -19.43 -31.56 -29.73
C GLY A 430 -20.14 -30.45 -30.49
N GLN A 431 -20.67 -29.43 -29.81
CA GLN A 431 -21.29 -28.29 -30.49
C GLN A 431 -20.29 -27.56 -31.39
N VAL A 432 -20.75 -27.17 -32.58
CA VAL A 432 -20.05 -26.35 -33.58
C VAL A 432 -20.83 -25.05 -33.82
N ARG A 433 -20.12 -24.01 -34.27
CA ARG A 433 -20.71 -22.71 -34.60
C ARG A 433 -20.84 -22.55 -36.10
#